data_5714c3884511650cfc0dac2b3767af88
#
_entry.id   5714c3884511650cfc0dac2b3767af88
#
_cell.length_a   1.000
_cell.length_b   1.000
_cell.length_c   1.000
_cell.angle_alpha   90.00
_cell.angle_beta   90.00
_cell.angle_gamma   90.00
#
_symmetry.space_group_name_H-M   'P 1'
#
loop_
_entity.id
_entity.type
_entity.pdbx_description
1 polymer ?
#
loop_
_entity_poly.entity_id
_entity_poly.type
_entity_poly.pdbx_seq_one_letter_code
_entity_poly.pdbx_strand_id
1 'polypeptide(L)'
;MKIKDIDLGPRPVFLAPMEDVTDPAFRLMCKHFGADMVYTEFVSADALIRSVGKTQQKLNISDEERPVAIQIYGRDTATMVEAARIVEQARPDTLDINFGCPVKRVAGKGAGAGMLQNIPLMLEITRAVVDAVKIPVTVKTRLGWDANSKIIVDLAEQLQDCGISALTIHGRTRAQMYTGEADWTLIGEVKKNPRMHIPIIGNGDITTPQRAKECFDLYGVDAIMIGRASFGRPWFFKEVKHYLETGEELPPLSSEWRLNVLRQEVEDSVNLLDERRGILHVRRHLAASPLFKGIPNFRDTRIAMLRAETKEELYRIFEEIEPLLP
;
A
#
# COMPACT_ATOMS: atom_id res chain seq x y z
N MET A 1 16.56 -6.96 -6.50
CA MET A 1 16.57 -6.14 -5.27
C MET A 1 16.42 -7.03 -4.05
N LYS A 2 17.09 -6.69 -2.92
CA LYS A 2 16.95 -7.48 -1.66
C LYS A 2 16.63 -6.56 -0.49
N ILE A 3 15.79 -7.04 0.41
CA ILE A 3 15.60 -6.47 1.75
C ILE A 3 16.17 -7.50 2.73
N LYS A 4 17.40 -7.30 3.21
CA LYS A 4 18.16 -8.34 3.93
C LYS A 4 18.22 -9.62 3.09
N ASP A 5 17.71 -10.73 3.63
CA ASP A 5 17.70 -12.04 2.99
C ASP A 5 16.52 -12.27 2.04
N ILE A 6 15.57 -11.34 1.97
CA ILE A 6 14.38 -11.44 1.13
C ILE A 6 14.74 -10.99 -0.29
N ASP A 7 14.83 -11.94 -1.23
CA ASP A 7 15.07 -11.65 -2.64
C ASP A 7 13.76 -11.39 -3.38
N LEU A 8 13.62 -10.20 -3.94
CA LEU A 8 12.43 -9.72 -4.63
C LEU A 8 12.60 -9.64 -6.16
N GLY A 9 13.73 -10.15 -6.66
CA GLY A 9 14.05 -10.13 -8.08
C GLY A 9 14.36 -8.73 -8.64
N PRO A 10 14.41 -8.59 -9.98
CA PRO A 10 14.62 -7.31 -10.65
C PRO A 10 13.31 -6.51 -10.72
N ARG A 11 13.42 -5.18 -10.58
CA ARG A 11 12.32 -4.22 -10.71
C ARG A 11 11.03 -4.64 -9.99
N PRO A 12 11.07 -4.95 -8.68
CA PRO A 12 9.89 -5.43 -7.97
C PRO A 12 8.82 -4.35 -7.81
N VAL A 13 7.56 -4.81 -7.81
CA VAL A 13 6.36 -3.97 -7.74
C VAL A 13 5.57 -4.34 -6.48
N PHE A 14 5.39 -3.40 -5.57
CA PHE A 14 4.76 -3.60 -4.28
C PHE A 14 3.32 -3.09 -4.24
N LEU A 15 2.47 -3.75 -3.47
CA LEU A 15 1.16 -3.21 -3.08
C LEU A 15 1.33 -2.29 -1.87
N ALA A 16 0.86 -1.05 -1.98
CA ALA A 16 0.90 -0.08 -0.87
C ALA A 16 -0.08 -0.45 0.26
N PRO A 17 0.28 -0.17 1.53
CA PRO A 17 -0.66 -0.26 2.64
C PRO A 17 -1.78 0.78 2.49
N MET A 18 -3.03 0.34 2.48
CA MET A 18 -4.20 1.20 2.35
C MET A 18 -5.30 0.75 3.32
N GLU A 19 -5.69 1.64 4.24
CA GLU A 19 -6.75 1.39 5.21
C GLU A 19 -8.08 1.14 4.51
N ASP A 20 -8.83 0.16 4.98
CA ASP A 20 -10.10 -0.31 4.41
C ASP A 20 -9.97 -0.81 2.94
N VAL A 21 -8.77 -1.18 2.49
CA VAL A 21 -8.51 -1.66 1.11
C VAL A 21 -7.64 -2.91 1.11
N THR A 22 -6.49 -2.89 1.78
CA THR A 22 -5.52 -3.99 1.72
C THR A 22 -5.78 -5.05 2.79
N ASP A 23 -7.03 -5.56 2.82
CA ASP A 23 -7.39 -6.75 3.58
C ASP A 23 -6.72 -8.02 3.00
N PRO A 24 -6.76 -9.15 3.70
CA PRO A 24 -6.12 -10.38 3.24
C PRO A 24 -6.59 -10.84 1.85
N ALA A 25 -7.90 -10.74 1.54
CA ALA A 25 -8.44 -11.15 0.23
C ALA A 25 -7.85 -10.32 -0.91
N PHE A 26 -7.83 -8.99 -0.75
CA PHE A 26 -7.27 -8.11 -1.77
C PHE A 26 -5.75 -8.25 -1.90
N ARG A 27 -5.02 -8.46 -0.79
CA ARG A 27 -3.57 -8.71 -0.84
C ARG A 27 -3.24 -9.98 -1.62
N LEU A 28 -3.94 -11.10 -1.33
CA LEU A 28 -3.78 -12.36 -2.06
C LEU A 28 -4.07 -12.19 -3.55
N MET A 29 -5.16 -11.50 -3.89
CA MET A 29 -5.49 -11.21 -5.29
C MET A 29 -4.39 -10.40 -5.99
N CYS A 30 -3.86 -9.35 -5.37
CA CYS A 30 -2.74 -8.59 -5.91
C CYS A 30 -1.47 -9.45 -6.05
N LYS A 31 -1.19 -10.35 -5.11
CA LYS A 31 -0.11 -11.34 -5.22
C LYS A 31 -0.29 -12.24 -6.43
N HIS A 32 -1.49 -12.78 -6.60
CA HIS A 32 -1.83 -13.62 -7.75
C HIS A 32 -1.58 -12.90 -9.09
N PHE A 33 -1.81 -11.59 -9.14
CA PHE A 33 -1.54 -10.76 -10.31
C PHE A 33 -0.11 -10.21 -10.41
N GLY A 34 0.79 -10.62 -9.53
CA GLY A 34 2.22 -10.34 -9.66
C GLY A 34 2.77 -9.22 -8.79
N ALA A 35 2.06 -8.82 -7.72
CA ALA A 35 2.67 -7.99 -6.68
C ALA A 35 3.79 -8.78 -6.01
N ASP A 36 5.03 -8.28 -6.05
CA ASP A 36 6.18 -8.99 -5.50
C ASP A 36 6.17 -8.98 -3.96
N MET A 37 5.64 -7.92 -3.35
CA MET A 37 5.46 -7.78 -1.91
C MET A 37 4.18 -7.03 -1.60
N VAL A 38 3.51 -7.43 -0.51
CA VAL A 38 2.27 -6.80 -0.04
C VAL A 38 2.40 -6.28 1.39
N TYR A 39 1.56 -5.33 1.75
CA TYR A 39 1.53 -4.70 3.06
C TYR A 39 0.13 -4.81 3.66
N THR A 40 0.05 -5.08 4.95
CA THR A 40 -1.22 -5.03 5.66
C THR A 40 -1.76 -3.60 5.72
N GLU A 41 -3.02 -3.44 6.05
CA GLU A 41 -3.51 -2.16 6.55
C GLU A 41 -2.68 -1.74 7.78
N PHE A 42 -2.51 -0.43 8.00
CA PHE A 42 -1.70 0.02 9.13
C PHE A 42 -2.40 -0.22 10.49
N VAL A 43 -1.62 -0.66 11.46
CA VAL A 43 -2.07 -1.06 12.79
C VAL A 43 -1.65 0.00 13.81
N SER A 44 -2.60 0.47 14.63
CA SER A 44 -2.29 1.38 15.73
C SER A 44 -1.53 0.64 16.84
N ALA A 45 -0.32 1.10 17.16
CA ALA A 45 0.47 0.54 18.25
C ALA A 45 -0.28 0.63 19.59
N ASP A 46 -0.90 1.78 19.91
CA ASP A 46 -1.73 1.97 21.10
C ASP A 46 -2.90 0.98 21.20
N ALA A 47 -3.55 0.67 20.08
CA ALA A 47 -4.66 -0.29 20.07
C ALA A 47 -4.16 -1.73 20.16
N LEU A 48 -3.00 -2.02 19.55
CA LEU A 48 -2.42 -3.35 19.54
C LEU A 48 -2.00 -3.80 20.95
N ILE A 49 -1.27 -2.97 21.68
CA ILE A 49 -0.83 -3.29 23.06
C ILE A 49 -1.99 -3.45 24.04
N ARG A 50 -3.15 -2.82 23.76
CA ARG A 50 -4.39 -2.98 24.54
C ARG A 50 -5.22 -4.18 24.11
N SER A 51 -4.70 -5.04 23.25
CA SER A 51 -5.37 -6.26 22.76
C SER A 51 -6.75 -6.01 22.13
N VAL A 52 -6.91 -4.91 21.40
CA VAL A 52 -8.15 -4.62 20.68
C VAL A 52 -8.34 -5.64 19.55
N GLY A 53 -9.38 -6.47 19.66
CA GLY A 53 -9.58 -7.64 18.79
C GLY A 53 -9.56 -7.33 17.28
N LYS A 54 -10.19 -6.22 16.84
CA LYS A 54 -10.13 -5.78 15.43
C LYS A 54 -8.71 -5.44 14.97
N THR A 55 -7.88 -4.93 15.87
CA THR A 55 -6.48 -4.58 15.58
C THR A 55 -5.64 -5.85 15.45
N GLN A 56 -5.88 -6.85 16.30
CA GLN A 56 -5.20 -8.13 16.23
C GLN A 56 -5.54 -8.88 14.93
N GLN A 57 -6.76 -8.77 14.42
CA GLN A 57 -7.15 -9.38 13.14
C GLN A 57 -6.32 -8.87 11.95
N LYS A 58 -5.85 -7.61 12.00
CA LYS A 58 -4.96 -7.05 10.97
C LYS A 58 -3.54 -7.66 10.96
N LEU A 59 -3.18 -8.41 12.00
CA LEU A 59 -1.92 -9.16 12.02
C LEU A 59 -2.02 -10.52 11.33
N ASN A 60 -3.23 -10.97 10.96
CA ASN A 60 -3.41 -12.23 10.27
C ASN A 60 -2.83 -12.13 8.86
N ILE A 61 -1.82 -12.94 8.62
CA ILE A 61 -1.15 -13.11 7.33
C ILE A 61 -1.08 -14.60 6.99
N SER A 62 -1.10 -14.94 5.71
CA SER A 62 -0.93 -16.31 5.24
C SER A 62 0.42 -16.50 4.56
N ASP A 63 0.83 -17.76 4.39
CA ASP A 63 2.07 -18.06 3.66
C ASP A 63 1.97 -17.71 2.17
N GLU A 64 0.77 -17.70 1.61
CA GLU A 64 0.52 -17.33 0.20
C GLU A 64 0.73 -15.83 -0.07
N GLU A 65 0.62 -15.01 0.97
CA GLU A 65 0.87 -13.56 0.86
C GLU A 65 2.35 -13.18 0.83
N ARG A 66 3.24 -14.13 1.18
CA ARG A 66 4.68 -13.83 1.35
C ARG A 66 5.38 -13.49 0.03
N PRO A 67 6.31 -12.53 0.04
CA PRO A 67 6.72 -11.68 1.17
C PRO A 67 5.64 -10.67 1.57
N VAL A 68 5.40 -10.54 2.88
CA VAL A 68 4.39 -9.64 3.45
C VAL A 68 4.95 -8.80 4.58
N ALA A 69 4.61 -7.51 4.58
CA ALA A 69 4.92 -6.58 5.65
C ALA A 69 3.71 -6.31 6.54
N ILE A 70 3.90 -6.31 7.86
CA ILE A 70 2.92 -5.73 8.78
C ILE A 70 3.33 -4.30 9.08
N GLN A 71 2.41 -3.35 8.83
CA GLN A 71 2.68 -1.93 9.05
C GLN A 71 2.04 -1.44 10.35
N ILE A 72 2.85 -0.78 11.20
CA ILE A 72 2.39 -0.16 12.45
C ILE A 72 2.58 1.36 12.44
N TYR A 73 1.79 2.07 13.26
CA TYR A 73 1.98 3.49 13.51
C TYR A 73 1.72 3.84 14.97
N GLY A 74 2.42 4.86 15.44
CA GLY A 74 2.29 5.39 16.80
C GLY A 74 3.08 6.67 16.95
N ARG A 75 3.19 7.17 18.19
CA ARG A 75 3.89 8.42 18.54
C ARG A 75 4.63 8.35 19.87
N ASP A 76 4.64 7.20 20.48
CA ASP A 76 5.30 6.94 21.76
C ASP A 76 6.27 5.78 21.58
N THR A 77 7.52 5.98 22.00
CA THR A 77 8.61 5.04 21.76
C THR A 77 8.37 3.69 22.45
N ALA A 78 7.95 3.69 23.70
CA ALA A 78 7.72 2.46 24.48
C ALA A 78 6.57 1.64 23.86
N THR A 79 5.47 2.30 23.51
CA THR A 79 4.32 1.69 22.85
C THR A 79 4.69 1.09 21.48
N MET A 80 5.50 1.79 20.69
CA MET A 80 5.95 1.29 19.37
C MET A 80 6.87 0.08 19.49
N VAL A 81 7.75 0.05 20.49
CA VAL A 81 8.62 -1.10 20.77
C VAL A 81 7.80 -2.32 21.21
N GLU A 82 6.83 -2.14 22.09
CA GLU A 82 5.96 -3.24 22.53
C GLU A 82 5.13 -3.79 21.35
N ALA A 83 4.52 -2.89 20.54
CA ALA A 83 3.79 -3.27 19.35
C ALA A 83 4.67 -4.01 18.35
N ALA A 84 5.92 -3.59 18.16
CA ALA A 84 6.87 -4.23 17.26
C ALA A 84 7.17 -5.69 17.68
N ARG A 85 7.33 -5.93 18.98
CA ARG A 85 7.52 -7.29 19.53
C ARG A 85 6.29 -8.18 19.32
N ILE A 86 5.08 -7.62 19.44
CA ILE A 86 3.84 -8.36 19.14
C ILE A 86 3.77 -8.70 17.65
N VAL A 87 4.11 -7.75 16.78
CA VAL A 87 4.14 -7.97 15.33
C VAL A 87 5.16 -9.04 14.94
N GLU A 88 6.34 -9.07 15.57
CA GLU A 88 7.34 -10.11 15.31
C GLU A 88 6.82 -11.52 15.61
N GLN A 89 5.96 -11.68 16.64
CA GLN A 89 5.33 -12.96 16.96
C GLN A 89 4.38 -13.46 15.84
N ALA A 90 3.80 -12.55 15.06
CA ALA A 90 3.01 -12.89 13.89
C ALA A 90 3.88 -13.32 12.68
N ARG A 91 5.21 -13.22 12.79
CA ARG A 91 6.21 -13.66 11.82
C ARG A 91 6.01 -13.10 10.41
N PRO A 92 5.82 -11.78 10.22
CA PRO A 92 5.88 -11.19 8.88
C PRO A 92 7.31 -11.26 8.34
N ASP A 93 7.46 -11.04 7.02
CA ASP A 93 8.79 -10.96 6.41
C ASP A 93 9.48 -9.63 6.76
N THR A 94 8.72 -8.54 6.94
CA THR A 94 9.21 -7.26 7.44
C THR A 94 8.19 -6.60 8.37
N LEU A 95 8.70 -5.75 9.27
CA LEU A 95 7.90 -4.78 10.00
C LEU A 95 8.08 -3.42 9.34
N ASP A 96 6.99 -2.76 8.98
CA ASP A 96 7.02 -1.42 8.36
C ASP A 96 6.49 -0.35 9.31
N ILE A 97 7.19 0.78 9.44
CA ILE A 97 6.75 1.91 10.25
C ILE A 97 6.09 2.95 9.36
N ASN A 98 4.84 3.31 9.66
CA ASN A 98 4.10 4.33 8.94
C ASN A 98 4.41 5.74 9.49
N PHE A 99 5.16 6.51 8.73
CA PHE A 99 5.34 7.95 8.90
C PHE A 99 4.76 8.76 7.72
N GLY A 100 3.80 8.17 6.99
CA GLY A 100 3.24 8.76 5.78
C GLY A 100 1.73 9.02 5.78
N CYS A 101 0.94 8.45 6.71
CA CYS A 101 -0.51 8.63 6.74
C CYS A 101 -0.89 10.10 7.01
N PRO A 102 -1.56 10.80 6.06
CA PRO A 102 -1.80 12.24 6.17
C PRO A 102 -3.12 12.58 6.87
N VAL A 103 -3.99 11.60 7.15
CA VAL A 103 -5.35 11.85 7.63
C VAL A 103 -5.35 12.50 9.01
N LYS A 104 -6.25 13.45 9.24
CA LYS A 104 -6.29 14.28 10.46
C LYS A 104 -6.36 13.44 11.74
N ARG A 105 -7.09 12.32 11.74
CA ARG A 105 -7.23 11.44 12.91
C ARG A 105 -5.91 10.78 13.35
N VAL A 106 -4.91 10.69 12.44
CA VAL A 106 -3.57 10.13 12.69
C VAL A 106 -2.55 11.27 12.79
N ALA A 107 -2.35 12.02 11.70
CA ALA A 107 -1.33 13.07 11.62
C ALA A 107 -1.60 14.24 12.59
N GLY A 108 -2.87 14.60 12.81
CA GLY A 108 -3.25 15.63 13.77
C GLY A 108 -3.00 15.27 15.24
N LYS A 109 -2.73 13.98 15.50
CA LYS A 109 -2.31 13.49 16.84
C LYS A 109 -0.80 13.27 16.95
N GLY A 110 -0.02 13.69 15.97
CA GLY A 110 1.44 13.55 15.95
C GLY A 110 1.95 12.18 15.51
N ALA A 111 1.08 11.28 15.02
CA ALA A 111 1.48 9.98 14.46
C ALA A 111 1.46 9.98 12.93
N GLY A 112 1.90 8.90 12.28
CA GLY A 112 1.98 8.86 10.82
C GLY A 112 2.77 10.04 10.26
N ALA A 113 2.22 10.74 9.26
CA ALA A 113 2.89 11.93 8.69
C ALA A 113 3.02 13.11 9.68
N GLY A 114 2.35 13.07 10.84
CA GLY A 114 2.52 14.05 11.92
C GLY A 114 3.94 14.02 12.50
N MET A 115 4.63 12.89 12.43
CA MET A 115 6.01 12.73 12.87
C MET A 115 7.01 13.57 12.05
N LEU A 116 6.66 14.00 10.83
CA LEU A 116 7.47 14.91 10.02
C LEU A 116 7.65 16.30 10.66
N GLN A 117 6.90 16.60 11.72
CA GLN A 117 7.06 17.82 12.52
C GLN A 117 7.94 17.60 13.78
N ASN A 118 8.35 16.35 14.05
CA ASN A 118 9.20 16.01 15.19
C ASN A 118 10.22 14.93 14.80
N ILE A 119 11.23 15.34 14.03
CA ILE A 119 12.27 14.42 13.51
C ILE A 119 13.06 13.74 14.62
N PRO A 120 13.46 14.41 15.72
CA PRO A 120 14.15 13.74 16.80
C PRO A 120 13.37 12.53 17.35
N LEU A 121 12.07 12.68 17.60
CA LEU A 121 11.22 11.58 18.08
C LEU A 121 11.00 10.49 16.99
N MET A 122 10.87 10.89 15.72
CA MET A 122 10.79 9.94 14.61
C MET A 122 12.02 9.01 14.58
N LEU A 123 13.21 9.56 14.70
CA LEU A 123 14.47 8.81 14.70
C LEU A 123 14.63 7.97 15.96
N GLU A 124 14.26 8.50 17.12
CA GLU A 124 14.25 7.76 18.41
C GLU A 124 13.37 6.51 18.29
N ILE A 125 12.11 6.67 17.84
CA ILE A 125 11.18 5.57 17.65
C ILE A 125 11.75 4.54 16.66
N THR A 126 12.27 5.01 15.53
CA THR A 126 12.81 4.13 14.48
C THR A 126 13.94 3.28 15.03
N ARG A 127 14.92 3.88 15.71
CA ARG A 127 16.05 3.17 16.30
C ARG A 127 15.60 2.17 17.36
N ALA A 128 14.71 2.61 18.27
CA ALA A 128 14.20 1.74 19.32
C ALA A 128 13.43 0.52 18.78
N VAL A 129 12.67 0.69 17.69
CA VAL A 129 11.97 -0.42 17.03
C VAL A 129 12.97 -1.35 16.35
N VAL A 130 13.96 -0.81 15.62
CA VAL A 130 15.01 -1.63 14.98
C VAL A 130 15.77 -2.46 16.00
N ASP A 131 16.11 -1.89 17.15
CA ASP A 131 16.85 -2.57 18.22
C ASP A 131 16.01 -3.63 18.95
N ALA A 132 14.66 -3.51 18.88
CA ALA A 132 13.74 -4.36 19.64
C ALA A 132 13.36 -5.67 18.94
N VAL A 133 13.55 -5.79 17.62
CA VAL A 133 13.14 -6.94 16.80
C VAL A 133 14.28 -7.47 15.94
N LYS A 134 14.18 -8.74 15.52
CA LYS A 134 15.17 -9.40 14.66
C LYS A 134 14.80 -9.35 13.18
N ILE A 135 13.50 -9.22 12.88
CA ILE A 135 13.02 -9.11 11.51
C ILE A 135 13.42 -7.77 10.88
N PRO A 136 13.59 -7.69 9.55
CA PRO A 136 13.89 -6.43 8.89
C PRO A 136 12.84 -5.35 9.19
N VAL A 137 13.27 -4.15 9.58
CA VAL A 137 12.41 -2.99 9.76
C VAL A 137 12.52 -2.09 8.56
N THR A 138 11.39 -1.66 8.01
CA THR A 138 11.30 -0.69 6.91
C THR A 138 10.51 0.54 7.34
N VAL A 139 10.62 1.62 6.61
CA VAL A 139 9.88 2.87 6.88
C VAL A 139 9.17 3.32 5.62
N LYS A 140 7.91 3.76 5.75
CA LYS A 140 7.17 4.45 4.70
C LYS A 140 6.83 5.87 5.12
N THR A 141 7.29 6.86 4.33
CA THR A 141 7.12 8.29 4.63
C THR A 141 6.75 9.12 3.40
N ARG A 142 6.75 10.44 3.55
CA ARG A 142 6.49 11.46 2.53
C ARG A 142 7.66 12.42 2.38
N LEU A 143 7.59 13.35 1.40
CA LEU A 143 8.63 14.34 1.14
C LEU A 143 8.87 15.31 2.31
N GLY A 144 7.87 15.51 3.14
CA GLY A 144 7.88 16.45 4.25
C GLY A 144 6.46 16.80 4.69
N TRP A 145 6.34 17.76 5.62
CA TRP A 145 5.06 18.20 6.14
C TRP A 145 4.28 19.05 5.12
N ASP A 146 4.92 20.05 4.54
CA ASP A 146 4.36 20.97 3.54
C ASP A 146 5.40 21.38 2.48
N ALA A 147 5.03 22.33 1.61
CA ALA A 147 5.88 22.77 0.51
C ALA A 147 7.21 23.41 0.98
N ASN A 148 7.21 24.01 2.18
CA ASN A 148 8.37 24.72 2.75
C ASN A 148 9.26 23.80 3.60
N SER A 149 8.82 22.59 3.87
CA SER A 149 9.51 21.62 4.74
C SER A 149 9.68 20.25 4.08
N LYS A 150 10.08 20.24 2.80
CA LYS A 150 10.48 19.01 2.09
C LYS A 150 11.90 18.61 2.53
N ILE A 151 11.97 17.71 3.49
CA ILE A 151 13.22 17.34 4.18
C ILE A 151 13.71 15.93 3.84
N ILE A 152 13.04 15.25 2.89
CA ILE A 152 13.25 13.81 2.66
C ILE A 152 14.70 13.46 2.29
N VAL A 153 15.43 14.33 1.59
CA VAL A 153 16.80 14.03 1.16
C VAL A 153 17.72 13.84 2.38
N ASP A 154 17.69 14.77 3.32
CA ASP A 154 18.49 14.66 4.56
C ASP A 154 17.91 13.64 5.54
N LEU A 155 16.56 13.52 5.60
CA LEU A 155 15.89 12.58 6.49
C LEU A 155 16.16 11.12 6.11
N ALA A 156 16.32 10.83 4.82
CA ALA A 156 16.57 9.47 4.34
C ALA A 156 17.87 8.88 4.91
N GLU A 157 18.94 9.66 4.94
CA GLU A 157 20.20 9.23 5.55
C GLU A 157 20.05 8.98 7.05
N GLN A 158 19.38 9.89 7.76
CA GLN A 158 19.16 9.76 9.20
C GLN A 158 18.32 8.52 9.54
N LEU A 159 17.32 8.20 8.72
CA LEU A 159 16.52 6.97 8.87
C LEU A 159 17.35 5.71 8.60
N GLN A 160 18.20 5.73 7.55
CA GLN A 160 19.15 4.65 7.28
C GLN A 160 20.10 4.43 8.47
N ASP A 161 20.62 5.50 9.07
CA ASP A 161 21.52 5.45 10.24
C ASP A 161 20.83 4.91 11.51
N CYS A 162 19.48 4.86 11.53
CA CYS A 162 18.72 4.14 12.55
C CYS A 162 18.72 2.63 12.33
N GLY A 163 19.22 2.12 11.18
CA GLY A 163 19.32 0.70 10.89
C GLY A 163 18.15 0.09 10.14
N ILE A 164 17.29 0.89 9.51
CA ILE A 164 16.20 0.36 8.66
C ILE A 164 16.76 -0.36 7.43
N SER A 165 15.99 -1.31 6.92
CA SER A 165 16.41 -2.19 5.81
C SER A 165 15.93 -1.74 4.43
N ALA A 166 14.95 -0.83 4.37
CA ALA A 166 14.47 -0.18 3.14
C ALA A 166 13.64 1.06 3.49
N LEU A 167 13.55 2.00 2.56
CA LEU A 167 12.77 3.23 2.69
C LEU A 167 11.81 3.42 1.54
N THR A 168 10.52 3.54 1.84
CA THR A 168 9.47 3.90 0.86
C THR A 168 9.13 5.37 0.97
N ILE A 169 9.18 6.09 -0.15
CA ILE A 169 8.91 7.53 -0.20
C ILE A 169 7.71 7.81 -1.11
N HIS A 170 6.64 8.39 -0.55
CA HIS A 170 5.56 8.95 -1.35
C HIS A 170 5.92 10.35 -1.83
N GLY A 171 5.87 10.59 -3.15
CA GLY A 171 6.23 11.85 -3.80
C GLY A 171 5.29 13.04 -3.51
N ARG A 172 4.66 13.08 -2.34
CA ARG A 172 3.83 14.19 -1.86
C ARG A 172 4.18 14.57 -0.43
N THR A 173 3.93 15.83 -0.08
CA THR A 173 3.96 16.26 1.32
C THR A 173 2.69 15.83 2.05
N ARG A 174 2.69 15.94 3.39
CA ARG A 174 1.48 15.69 4.19
C ARG A 174 0.36 16.67 3.82
N ALA A 175 0.68 17.95 3.64
CA ALA A 175 -0.30 19.01 3.33
C ALA A 175 -1.02 18.76 2.00
N GLN A 176 -0.33 18.23 0.99
CA GLN A 176 -0.93 17.87 -0.29
C GLN A 176 -1.95 16.73 -0.15
N MET A 177 -1.84 15.87 0.84
CA MET A 177 -2.64 14.64 0.94
C MET A 177 -2.57 13.81 -0.36
N TYR A 178 -3.55 14.01 -1.26
CA TYR A 178 -3.65 13.36 -2.58
C TYR A 178 -3.87 14.36 -3.72
N THR A 179 -3.80 15.67 -3.45
CA THR A 179 -3.96 16.73 -4.46
C THR A 179 -2.66 16.99 -5.20
N GLY A 180 -2.78 17.59 -6.39
CA GLY A 180 -1.63 17.83 -7.28
C GLY A 180 -0.99 16.53 -7.76
N GLU A 181 0.24 16.60 -8.25
CA GLU A 181 1.02 15.48 -8.74
C GLU A 181 2.09 15.05 -7.72
N ALA A 182 2.47 13.77 -7.77
CA ALA A 182 3.59 13.26 -7.00
C ALA A 182 4.92 13.73 -7.61
N ASP A 183 5.73 14.41 -6.82
CA ASP A 183 7.06 14.88 -7.18
C ASP A 183 8.08 13.76 -6.95
N TRP A 184 8.57 13.18 -8.03
CA TRP A 184 9.55 12.10 -8.00
C TRP A 184 11.00 12.58 -7.99
N THR A 185 11.25 13.89 -8.21
CA THR A 185 12.62 14.44 -8.29
C THR A 185 13.39 14.20 -7.01
N LEU A 186 12.78 14.49 -5.85
CA LEU A 186 13.41 14.27 -4.54
C LEU A 186 13.60 12.79 -4.21
N ILE A 187 12.73 11.89 -4.71
CA ILE A 187 12.95 10.44 -4.59
C ILE A 187 14.20 10.03 -5.37
N GLY A 188 14.35 10.56 -6.58
CA GLY A 188 15.54 10.37 -7.41
C GLY A 188 16.81 10.95 -6.79
N GLU A 189 16.72 12.09 -6.11
CA GLU A 189 17.85 12.69 -5.37
C GLU A 189 18.29 11.79 -4.22
N VAL A 190 17.35 11.29 -3.41
CA VAL A 190 17.65 10.30 -2.35
C VAL A 190 18.34 9.08 -2.95
N LYS A 191 17.84 8.54 -4.07
CA LYS A 191 18.43 7.35 -4.69
C LYS A 191 19.84 7.60 -5.25
N LYS A 192 20.10 8.79 -5.77
CA LYS A 192 21.42 9.17 -6.32
C LYS A 192 22.45 9.51 -5.25
N ASN A 193 22.03 9.68 -4.01
CA ASN A 193 22.94 9.99 -2.93
C ASN A 193 23.90 8.81 -2.67
N PRO A 194 25.23 8.98 -2.83
CA PRO A 194 26.19 7.87 -2.69
C PRO A 194 26.30 7.30 -1.27
N ARG A 195 25.75 8.00 -0.28
CA ARG A 195 25.69 7.54 1.12
C ARG A 195 24.49 6.63 1.39
N MET A 196 23.51 6.55 0.46
CA MET A 196 22.38 5.64 0.59
C MET A 196 22.76 4.23 0.13
N HIS A 197 22.65 3.27 1.04
CA HIS A 197 23.02 1.86 0.80
C HIS A 197 21.83 0.91 0.90
N ILE A 198 20.70 1.38 1.45
CA ILE A 198 19.46 0.61 1.53
C ILE A 198 18.60 0.81 0.28
N PRO A 199 17.73 -0.15 -0.07
CA PRO A 199 16.78 0.01 -1.14
C PRO A 199 15.83 1.21 -0.95
N ILE A 200 15.62 1.97 -2.03
CA ILE A 200 14.66 3.07 -2.11
C ILE A 200 13.48 2.67 -2.96
N ILE A 201 12.29 2.69 -2.36
CA ILE A 201 11.03 2.36 -3.01
C ILE A 201 10.26 3.64 -3.31
N GLY A 202 9.98 3.91 -4.58
CA GLY A 202 9.21 5.08 -4.99
C GLY A 202 7.70 4.81 -5.01
N ASN A 203 6.91 5.78 -4.54
CA ASN A 203 5.46 5.68 -4.50
C ASN A 203 4.79 7.01 -4.93
N GLY A 204 3.68 6.92 -5.64
CA GLY A 204 2.84 8.06 -6.03
C GLY A 204 2.59 8.14 -7.53
N ASP A 205 1.31 8.21 -7.91
CA ASP A 205 0.79 8.42 -9.27
C ASP A 205 1.35 7.46 -10.34
N ILE A 206 1.57 6.22 -9.97
CA ILE A 206 1.86 5.14 -10.91
C ILE A 206 0.51 4.59 -11.37
N THR A 207 0.01 5.10 -12.49
CA THR A 207 -1.34 4.82 -13.01
C THR A 207 -1.35 4.07 -14.34
N THR A 208 -0.18 3.96 -14.99
CA THR A 208 0.03 3.22 -16.24
C THR A 208 1.30 2.38 -16.17
N PRO A 209 1.39 1.30 -16.97
CA PRO A 209 2.61 0.50 -17.08
C PRO A 209 3.82 1.31 -17.56
N GLN A 210 3.60 2.26 -18.49
CA GLN A 210 4.65 3.17 -18.98
C GLN A 210 5.20 4.03 -17.86
N ARG A 211 4.31 4.58 -16.99
CA ARG A 211 4.74 5.36 -15.83
C ARG A 211 5.54 4.52 -14.84
N ALA A 212 5.16 3.26 -14.65
CA ALA A 212 5.93 2.33 -13.82
C ALA A 212 7.36 2.16 -14.34
N LYS A 213 7.54 1.95 -15.65
CA LYS A 213 8.85 1.83 -16.29
C LYS A 213 9.65 3.13 -16.18
N GLU A 214 9.00 4.27 -16.46
CA GLU A 214 9.61 5.60 -16.34
C GLU A 214 10.15 5.86 -14.93
N CYS A 215 9.42 5.44 -13.90
CA CYS A 215 9.86 5.59 -12.51
C CYS A 215 11.18 4.87 -12.25
N PHE A 216 11.38 3.66 -12.77
CA PHE A 216 12.66 2.96 -12.67
C PHE A 216 13.76 3.64 -13.51
N ASP A 217 13.45 3.98 -14.76
CA ASP A 217 14.47 4.43 -15.72
C ASP A 217 14.99 5.84 -15.41
N LEU A 218 14.10 6.77 -15.00
CA LEU A 218 14.48 8.17 -14.74
C LEU A 218 15.01 8.41 -13.33
N TYR A 219 14.41 7.76 -12.34
CA TYR A 219 14.72 8.03 -10.94
C TYR A 219 15.61 6.96 -10.31
N GLY A 220 15.80 5.82 -10.99
CA GLY A 220 16.73 4.76 -10.59
C GLY A 220 16.33 4.02 -9.32
N VAL A 221 15.08 4.12 -8.87
CA VAL A 221 14.59 3.44 -7.65
C VAL A 221 14.73 1.93 -7.74
N ASP A 222 14.90 1.28 -6.59
CA ASP A 222 15.09 -0.17 -6.52
C ASP A 222 13.78 -0.94 -6.66
N ALA A 223 12.67 -0.31 -6.25
CA ALA A 223 11.31 -0.83 -6.38
C ALA A 223 10.31 0.32 -6.55
N ILE A 224 9.12 -0.03 -7.02
CA ILE A 224 7.98 0.88 -7.03
C ILE A 224 6.85 0.31 -6.17
N MET A 225 6.05 1.21 -5.58
CA MET A 225 4.89 0.83 -4.78
C MET A 225 3.61 1.44 -5.37
N ILE A 226 2.65 0.59 -5.69
CA ILE A 226 1.37 0.95 -6.31
C ILE A 226 0.29 0.99 -5.22
N GLY A 227 -0.47 2.07 -5.16
CA GLY A 227 -1.63 2.23 -4.29
C GLY A 227 -2.91 2.31 -5.10
N ARG A 228 -3.51 3.49 -5.16
CA ARG A 228 -4.84 3.77 -5.73
C ARG A 228 -5.12 3.20 -7.12
N ALA A 229 -4.10 3.00 -7.94
CA ALA A 229 -4.26 2.44 -9.30
C ALA A 229 -4.66 0.95 -9.29
N SER A 230 -4.40 0.23 -8.19
CA SER A 230 -4.84 -1.17 -8.02
C SER A 230 -6.27 -1.28 -7.48
N PHE A 231 -6.84 -0.21 -6.96
CA PHE A 231 -8.13 -0.21 -6.31
C PHE A 231 -9.26 -0.48 -7.32
N GLY A 232 -9.94 -1.61 -7.18
CA GLY A 232 -10.90 -2.12 -8.18
C GLY A 232 -10.27 -2.52 -9.53
N ARG A 233 -8.95 -2.73 -9.54
CA ARG A 233 -8.15 -3.14 -10.70
C ARG A 233 -6.93 -3.95 -10.24
N PRO A 234 -7.11 -5.07 -9.50
CA PRO A 234 -5.98 -5.83 -8.98
C PRO A 234 -5.08 -6.38 -10.09
N TRP A 235 -5.61 -6.64 -11.29
CA TRP A 235 -4.85 -7.06 -12.47
C TRP A 235 -3.86 -6.01 -13.00
N PHE A 236 -3.86 -4.78 -12.46
CA PHE A 236 -2.89 -3.74 -12.83
C PHE A 236 -1.45 -4.18 -12.59
N PHE A 237 -1.19 -5.01 -11.59
CA PHE A 237 0.12 -5.61 -11.35
C PHE A 237 0.56 -6.47 -12.54
N LYS A 238 -0.34 -7.29 -13.12
CA LYS A 238 -0.05 -8.10 -14.30
C LYS A 238 0.32 -7.24 -15.52
N GLU A 239 -0.42 -6.15 -15.74
CA GLU A 239 -0.15 -5.21 -16.81
C GLU A 239 1.22 -4.54 -16.64
N VAL A 240 1.55 -4.09 -15.42
CA VAL A 240 2.85 -3.47 -15.10
C VAL A 240 3.98 -4.47 -15.26
N LYS A 241 3.86 -5.68 -14.72
CA LYS A 241 4.91 -6.71 -14.82
C LYS A 241 5.20 -7.07 -16.26
N HIS A 242 4.15 -7.32 -17.05
CA HIS A 242 4.30 -7.60 -18.47
C HIS A 242 5.07 -6.49 -19.20
N TYR A 243 4.70 -5.23 -18.98
CA TYR A 243 5.36 -4.08 -19.63
C TYR A 243 6.81 -3.91 -19.17
N LEU A 244 7.12 -4.15 -17.90
CA LEU A 244 8.48 -4.07 -17.38
C LEU A 244 9.39 -5.18 -17.96
N GLU A 245 8.83 -6.33 -18.30
CA GLU A 245 9.54 -7.48 -18.88
C GLU A 245 9.73 -7.35 -20.39
N THR A 246 8.69 -6.94 -21.12
CA THR A 246 8.66 -6.97 -22.58
C THR A 246 8.85 -5.60 -23.25
N GLY A 247 8.51 -4.52 -22.55
CA GLY A 247 8.40 -3.17 -23.12
C GLY A 247 7.11 -2.93 -23.93
N GLU A 248 6.22 -3.92 -23.97
CA GLU A 248 4.96 -3.88 -24.73
C GLU A 248 3.76 -3.91 -23.78
N GLU A 249 2.67 -3.29 -24.19
CA GLU A 249 1.42 -3.37 -23.42
C GLU A 249 0.85 -4.79 -23.46
N LEU A 250 0.33 -5.23 -22.32
CA LEU A 250 -0.44 -6.47 -22.30
C LEU A 250 -1.66 -6.33 -23.22
N PRO A 251 -1.95 -7.32 -24.09
CA PRO A 251 -3.17 -7.30 -24.87
C PRO A 251 -4.41 -7.00 -24.01
N PRO A 252 -5.37 -6.25 -24.53
CA PRO A 252 -6.55 -5.85 -23.74
C PRO A 252 -7.25 -7.07 -23.12
N LEU A 253 -7.38 -7.08 -21.80
CA LEU A 253 -8.14 -8.09 -21.09
C LEU A 253 -9.63 -7.87 -21.38
N SER A 254 -10.37 -8.93 -21.71
CA SER A 254 -11.82 -8.82 -21.99
C SER A 254 -12.60 -8.28 -20.79
N SER A 255 -13.70 -7.61 -21.05
CA SER A 255 -14.58 -7.09 -19.99
C SER A 255 -15.17 -8.21 -19.14
N GLU A 256 -15.52 -9.34 -19.78
CA GLU A 256 -15.98 -10.56 -19.11
C GLU A 256 -14.92 -11.08 -18.13
N TRP A 257 -13.66 -11.19 -18.55
CA TRP A 257 -12.57 -11.64 -17.69
C TRP A 257 -12.39 -10.70 -16.49
N ARG A 258 -12.37 -9.39 -16.73
CA ARG A 258 -12.24 -8.38 -15.66
C ARG A 258 -13.41 -8.42 -14.68
N LEU A 259 -14.63 -8.61 -15.18
CA LEU A 259 -15.83 -8.76 -14.34
C LEU A 259 -15.77 -10.03 -13.50
N ASN A 260 -15.28 -11.14 -14.06
CA ASN A 260 -15.08 -12.38 -13.31
C ASN A 260 -14.03 -12.23 -12.19
N VAL A 261 -12.97 -11.45 -12.41
CA VAL A 261 -12.02 -11.11 -11.33
C VAL A 261 -12.72 -10.33 -10.21
N LEU A 262 -13.59 -9.37 -10.53
CA LEU A 262 -14.33 -8.62 -9.51
C LEU A 262 -15.39 -9.50 -8.80
N ARG A 263 -16.01 -10.47 -9.49
CA ARG A 263 -16.88 -11.47 -8.86
C ARG A 263 -16.09 -12.32 -7.86
N GLN A 264 -14.87 -12.75 -8.23
CA GLN A 264 -14.00 -13.49 -7.32
C GLN A 264 -13.63 -12.65 -6.09
N GLU A 265 -13.36 -11.35 -6.26
CA GLU A 265 -13.08 -10.43 -5.14
C GLU A 265 -14.27 -10.35 -4.16
N VAL A 266 -15.50 -10.39 -4.67
CA VAL A 266 -16.72 -10.46 -3.82
C VAL A 266 -16.74 -11.76 -3.03
N GLU A 267 -16.54 -12.91 -3.69
CA GLU A 267 -16.52 -14.22 -3.03
C GLU A 267 -15.45 -14.31 -1.95
N ASP A 268 -14.23 -13.88 -2.26
CA ASP A 268 -13.11 -13.95 -1.34
C ASP A 268 -13.34 -13.05 -0.11
N SER A 269 -13.90 -11.86 -0.32
CA SER A 269 -14.22 -10.92 0.76
C SER A 269 -15.34 -11.46 1.68
N VAL A 270 -16.36 -12.08 1.10
CA VAL A 270 -17.48 -12.69 1.85
C VAL A 270 -16.98 -13.92 2.64
N ASN A 271 -16.18 -14.77 2.02
CA ASN A 271 -15.62 -15.97 2.67
C ASN A 271 -14.67 -15.59 3.83
N LEU A 272 -13.92 -14.51 3.69
CA LEU A 272 -12.97 -14.07 4.70
C LEU A 272 -13.65 -13.44 5.92
N LEU A 273 -14.68 -12.60 5.70
CA LEU A 273 -15.23 -11.72 6.74
C LEU A 273 -16.60 -12.16 7.26
N ASP A 274 -17.45 -12.67 6.49
CA ASP A 274 -18.88 -12.93 6.42
C ASP A 274 -19.54 -12.04 5.36
N GLU A 275 -20.75 -12.41 4.96
CA GLU A 275 -21.43 -11.72 3.86
C GLU A 275 -21.58 -10.23 4.11
N ARG A 276 -22.17 -9.84 5.24
CA ARG A 276 -22.44 -8.43 5.53
C ARG A 276 -21.17 -7.59 5.54
N ARG A 277 -20.13 -8.04 6.24
CA ARG A 277 -18.86 -7.29 6.33
C ARG A 277 -18.10 -7.33 5.02
N GLY A 278 -18.07 -8.47 4.35
CA GLY A 278 -17.44 -8.65 3.04
C GLY A 278 -18.03 -7.72 2.00
N ILE A 279 -19.36 -7.65 1.90
CA ILE A 279 -20.04 -6.74 0.97
C ILE A 279 -19.77 -5.27 1.32
N LEU A 280 -19.86 -4.89 2.58
CA LEU A 280 -19.55 -3.53 3.02
C LEU A 280 -18.12 -3.11 2.67
N HIS A 281 -17.20 -4.06 2.63
CA HIS A 281 -15.79 -3.84 2.31
C HIS A 281 -15.59 -3.76 0.79
N VAL A 282 -15.96 -4.82 0.06
CA VAL A 282 -15.67 -4.96 -1.37
C VAL A 282 -16.41 -3.96 -2.27
N ARG A 283 -17.62 -3.54 -1.92
CA ARG A 283 -18.42 -2.60 -2.73
C ARG A 283 -17.71 -1.28 -3.03
N ARG A 284 -16.77 -0.86 -2.18
CA ARG A 284 -15.93 0.33 -2.43
C ARG A 284 -14.92 0.08 -3.55
N HIS A 285 -14.35 -1.12 -3.60
CA HIS A 285 -13.45 -1.55 -4.67
C HIS A 285 -14.19 -1.57 -6.00
N LEU A 286 -15.37 -2.21 -6.02
CA LEU A 286 -16.23 -2.27 -7.21
C LEU A 286 -16.60 -0.88 -7.72
N ALA A 287 -17.09 -0.01 -6.83
CA ALA A 287 -17.49 1.35 -7.18
C ALA A 287 -16.33 2.24 -7.67
N ALA A 288 -15.08 1.86 -7.41
CA ALA A 288 -13.87 2.55 -7.87
C ALA A 288 -13.31 1.95 -9.16
N SER A 289 -13.74 0.74 -9.54
CA SER A 289 -13.19 0.03 -10.69
C SER A 289 -13.29 0.83 -11.99
N PRO A 290 -12.20 0.92 -12.76
CA PRO A 290 -12.22 1.55 -14.06
C PRO A 290 -13.03 0.76 -15.09
N LEU A 291 -13.33 -0.54 -14.85
CA LEU A 291 -14.12 -1.39 -15.73
C LEU A 291 -15.49 -0.79 -16.04
N PHE A 292 -16.10 -0.13 -15.08
CA PHE A 292 -17.44 0.42 -15.20
C PHE A 292 -17.48 1.86 -15.73
N LYS A 293 -16.31 2.48 -15.94
CA LYS A 293 -16.25 3.82 -16.53
C LYS A 293 -16.66 3.76 -18.00
N GLY A 294 -17.59 4.64 -18.38
CA GLY A 294 -18.07 4.74 -19.77
C GLY A 294 -19.38 4.00 -20.04
N ILE A 295 -19.89 3.18 -19.11
CA ILE A 295 -21.24 2.61 -19.27
C ILE A 295 -22.31 3.71 -19.09
N PRO A 296 -23.48 3.58 -19.74
CA PRO A 296 -24.61 4.49 -19.52
C PRO A 296 -24.98 4.53 -18.02
N ASN A 297 -25.33 5.72 -17.53
CA ASN A 297 -25.76 5.92 -16.13
C ASN A 297 -24.77 5.42 -15.06
N PHE A 298 -23.46 5.43 -15.35
CA PHE A 298 -22.41 4.95 -14.41
C PHE A 298 -22.57 5.51 -12.98
N ARG A 299 -23.03 6.77 -12.85
CA ARG A 299 -23.27 7.37 -11.52
C ARG A 299 -24.27 6.56 -10.71
N ASP A 300 -25.38 6.15 -11.31
CA ASP A 300 -26.46 5.42 -10.64
C ASP A 300 -26.03 3.99 -10.33
N THR A 301 -25.34 3.34 -11.26
CA THR A 301 -24.70 2.03 -11.04
C THR A 301 -23.74 2.07 -9.86
N ARG A 302 -22.88 3.09 -9.81
CA ARG A 302 -21.93 3.27 -8.70
C ARG A 302 -22.65 3.46 -7.36
N ILE A 303 -23.74 4.22 -7.34
CA ILE A 303 -24.56 4.42 -6.13
C ILE A 303 -25.20 3.09 -5.71
N ALA A 304 -25.72 2.32 -6.66
CA ALA A 304 -26.31 1.01 -6.39
C ALA A 304 -25.28 0.07 -5.76
N MET A 305 -24.09 -0.06 -6.35
CA MET A 305 -22.99 -0.85 -5.78
C MET A 305 -22.63 -0.42 -4.34
N LEU A 306 -22.52 0.90 -4.08
CA LEU A 306 -22.20 1.42 -2.76
C LEU A 306 -23.30 1.22 -1.71
N ARG A 307 -24.53 0.95 -2.15
CA ARG A 307 -25.69 0.69 -1.29
C ARG A 307 -25.99 -0.80 -1.11
N ALA A 308 -25.44 -1.66 -1.96
CA ALA A 308 -25.66 -3.10 -1.87
C ALA A 308 -25.27 -3.62 -0.48
N GLU A 309 -26.08 -4.51 0.06
CA GLU A 309 -25.93 -5.12 1.38
C GLU A 309 -25.75 -6.64 1.30
N THR A 310 -26.09 -7.23 0.14
CA THR A 310 -25.97 -8.68 -0.09
C THR A 310 -25.18 -8.98 -1.37
N LYS A 311 -24.70 -10.20 -1.48
CA LYS A 311 -23.99 -10.71 -2.66
C LYS A 311 -24.93 -10.74 -3.88
N GLU A 312 -26.15 -11.16 -3.68
CA GLU A 312 -27.20 -11.22 -4.72
C GLU A 312 -27.50 -9.85 -5.33
N GLU A 313 -27.52 -8.79 -4.51
CA GLU A 313 -27.69 -7.42 -5.00
C GLU A 313 -26.53 -6.99 -5.89
N LEU A 314 -25.28 -7.28 -5.50
CA LEU A 314 -24.10 -6.98 -6.32
C LEU A 314 -24.10 -7.77 -7.62
N TYR A 315 -24.47 -9.06 -7.59
CA TYR A 315 -24.49 -9.90 -8.78
C TYR A 315 -25.60 -9.48 -9.76
N ARG A 316 -26.76 -9.08 -9.27
CA ARG A 316 -27.81 -8.51 -10.11
C ARG A 316 -27.30 -7.25 -10.83
N ILE A 317 -26.59 -6.36 -10.12
CA ILE A 317 -26.00 -5.17 -10.76
C ILE A 317 -25.00 -5.62 -11.83
N PHE A 318 -24.17 -6.63 -11.59
CA PHE A 318 -23.21 -7.14 -12.57
C PHE A 318 -23.93 -7.71 -13.82
N GLU A 319 -25.00 -8.47 -13.66
CA GLU A 319 -25.80 -9.01 -14.75
C GLU A 319 -26.42 -7.89 -15.62
N GLU A 320 -26.91 -6.84 -14.98
CA GLU A 320 -27.50 -5.68 -15.67
C GLU A 320 -26.48 -4.88 -16.49
N ILE A 321 -25.23 -4.77 -16.00
CA ILE A 321 -24.20 -3.95 -16.65
C ILE A 321 -23.28 -4.74 -17.58
N GLU A 322 -23.18 -6.06 -17.45
CA GLU A 322 -22.30 -6.90 -18.28
C GLU A 322 -22.52 -6.70 -19.78
N PRO A 323 -23.78 -6.62 -20.31
CA PRO A 323 -24.01 -6.36 -21.72
C PRO A 323 -23.64 -4.93 -22.18
N LEU A 324 -23.38 -4.02 -21.23
CA LEU A 324 -23.06 -2.61 -21.48
C LEU A 324 -21.55 -2.34 -21.41
N LEU A 325 -20.77 -3.34 -21.01
CA LEU A 325 -19.32 -3.22 -20.89
C LEU A 325 -18.66 -3.17 -22.28
N PRO A 326 -17.59 -2.36 -22.47
CA PRO A 326 -16.88 -2.24 -23.74
C PRO A 326 -16.12 -3.51 -24.13
#